data_8161587a5b1b8779eac552e231510dd7
#
_entry.id   8161587a5b1b8779eac552e231510dd7
#
_cell.length_a   1.000
_cell.length_b   1.000
_cell.length_c   1.000
_cell.angle_alpha   90.00
_cell.angle_beta   90.00
_cell.angle_gamma   90.00
#
_symmetry.space_group_name_H-M   'P 1'
#
loop_
_entity.id
_entity.type
_entity.pdbx_description
1 polymer ?
#
loop_
_entity_poly.entity_id
_entity_poly.type
_entity_poly.pdbx_seq_one_letter_code
_entity_poly.pdbx_strand_id
1 'polypeptide(L)'
;MMCIKMKTIIPDTSAVIEGAISKIIAKENLDYPEIIVPEAVVCELEHQANANRNEGINGLKELQKLQEAQDNGELAITFKGKRPTNYDIRYAKSGEIDSLIRDLARSEFGTLVTNDKVQAETAKAQGISVYYFK
;
A
#
# COMPACT_ATOMS: atom_id res chain seq x y z
N MET A 1 -0.76 -24.81 14.93
CA MET A 1 -0.05 -23.72 14.26
C MET A 1 -1.03 -22.65 13.82
N MET A 2 -0.81 -21.44 14.25
CA MET A 2 -1.69 -20.35 13.88
C MET A 2 -1.33 -19.78 12.52
N CYS A 3 -2.25 -19.88 11.56
CA CYS A 3 -2.13 -19.13 10.31
C CYS A 3 -2.66 -17.74 10.55
N ILE A 4 -1.78 -16.75 10.48
CA ILE A 4 -2.22 -15.36 10.51
C ILE A 4 -2.79 -15.07 9.13
N LYS A 5 -4.11 -14.94 9.05
CA LYS A 5 -4.75 -14.51 7.81
C LYS A 5 -4.70 -13.00 7.74
N MET A 6 -4.10 -12.48 6.69
CA MET A 6 -4.18 -11.06 6.39
C MET A 6 -5.59 -10.74 5.90
N LYS A 7 -6.37 -10.05 6.71
CA LYS A 7 -7.70 -9.61 6.33
C LYS A 7 -7.69 -8.21 5.74
N THR A 8 -6.87 -7.35 6.31
CA THR A 8 -6.76 -5.94 5.90
C THR A 8 -5.33 -5.68 5.48
N ILE A 9 -5.17 -5.25 4.25
CA ILE A 9 -3.87 -5.01 3.62
C ILE A 9 -3.72 -3.52 3.35
N ILE A 10 -2.61 -2.95 3.82
CA ILE A 10 -2.25 -1.56 3.56
C ILE A 10 -1.00 -1.58 2.67
N PRO A 11 -1.12 -1.35 1.37
CA PRO A 11 0.07 -1.37 0.50
C PRO A 11 0.86 -0.08 0.62
N ASP A 12 2.17 -0.22 0.72
CA ASP A 12 3.13 0.88 0.51
C ASP A 12 3.20 1.17 -0.99
N THR A 13 3.75 2.31 -1.37
CA THR A 13 3.90 2.69 -2.78
C THR A 13 4.61 1.61 -3.59
N SER A 14 5.68 1.04 -3.04
CA SER A 14 6.43 -0.03 -3.70
C SER A 14 5.57 -1.26 -3.99
N ALA A 15 4.68 -1.61 -3.07
CA ALA A 15 3.81 -2.76 -3.23
C ALA A 15 2.83 -2.58 -4.40
N VAL A 16 2.34 -1.35 -4.58
CA VAL A 16 1.43 -1.04 -5.70
C VAL A 16 2.20 -1.05 -7.02
N ILE A 17 3.35 -0.38 -7.07
CA ILE A 17 4.17 -0.30 -8.29
C ILE A 17 4.57 -1.69 -8.78
N GLU A 18 4.97 -2.58 -7.88
CA GLU A 18 5.44 -3.92 -8.21
C GLU A 18 4.31 -4.93 -8.44
N GLY A 19 3.06 -4.52 -8.27
CA GLY A 19 1.92 -5.42 -8.43
C GLY A 19 1.89 -6.52 -7.37
N ALA A 20 2.47 -6.26 -6.19
CA ALA A 20 2.63 -7.26 -5.16
C ALA A 20 1.31 -7.72 -4.56
N ILE A 21 0.32 -6.84 -4.51
CA ILE A 21 -0.96 -7.16 -3.85
C ILE A 21 -1.67 -8.31 -4.57
N SER A 22 -1.79 -8.23 -5.89
CA SER A 22 -2.40 -9.31 -6.69
C SER A 22 -1.66 -10.63 -6.50
N LYS A 23 -0.32 -10.57 -6.46
CA LYS A 23 0.53 -11.76 -6.28
C LYS A 23 0.35 -12.38 -4.89
N ILE A 24 0.28 -11.55 -3.86
CA ILE A 24 0.12 -12.00 -2.46
C ILE A 24 -1.24 -12.64 -2.27
N ILE A 25 -2.30 -12.04 -2.82
CA ILE A 25 -3.65 -12.60 -2.72
C ILE A 25 -3.68 -14.00 -3.31
N ALA A 26 -3.07 -14.21 -4.48
CA ALA A 26 -3.01 -15.50 -5.11
C ALA A 26 -2.13 -16.49 -4.32
N LYS A 27 -0.93 -16.06 -3.94
CA LYS A 27 0.05 -16.91 -3.25
C LYS A 27 -0.44 -17.38 -1.89
N GLU A 28 -1.02 -16.46 -1.11
CA GLU A 28 -1.48 -16.74 0.24
C GLU A 28 -2.93 -17.23 0.29
N ASN A 29 -3.57 -17.36 -0.88
CA ASN A 29 -4.94 -17.83 -1.01
C ASN A 29 -5.90 -17.06 -0.10
N LEU A 30 -5.83 -15.73 -0.17
CA LEU A 30 -6.64 -14.86 0.68
C LEU A 30 -8.09 -14.86 0.21
N ASP A 31 -9.00 -14.96 1.17
CA ASP A 31 -10.43 -14.99 0.91
C ASP A 31 -11.03 -13.62 1.19
N TYR A 32 -11.40 -12.92 0.13
CA TYR A 32 -12.05 -11.61 0.15
C TYR A 32 -11.32 -10.62 1.07
N PRO A 33 -10.03 -10.35 0.80
CA PRO A 33 -9.29 -9.39 1.63
C PRO A 33 -9.79 -7.96 1.43
N GLU A 34 -9.61 -7.14 2.46
CA GLU A 34 -9.86 -5.71 2.37
C GLU A 34 -8.54 -5.00 2.08
N ILE A 35 -8.49 -4.27 0.97
CA ILE A 35 -7.32 -3.47 0.60
C ILE A 35 -7.65 -2.01 0.92
N ILE A 36 -6.88 -1.42 1.81
CA ILE A 36 -7.02 -0.01 2.15
C ILE A 36 -5.79 0.72 1.63
N VAL A 37 -5.97 1.46 0.56
CA VAL A 37 -4.87 2.19 -0.09
C VAL A 37 -4.72 3.55 0.59
N PRO A 38 -3.52 3.85 1.13
CA PRO A 38 -3.29 5.17 1.70
C PRO A 38 -3.42 6.27 0.64
N GLU A 39 -4.08 7.37 0.97
CA GLU A 39 -4.14 8.52 0.09
C GLU A 39 -2.74 9.05 -0.22
N ALA A 40 -1.80 8.88 0.70
CA ALA A 40 -0.39 9.25 0.48
C ALA A 40 0.23 8.46 -0.68
N VAL A 41 -0.15 7.18 -0.84
CA VAL A 41 0.31 6.35 -1.95
C VAL A 41 -0.23 6.89 -3.28
N VAL A 42 -1.52 7.21 -3.33
CA VAL A 42 -2.15 7.76 -4.54
C VAL A 42 -1.45 9.05 -4.96
N CYS A 43 -1.20 9.95 -3.99
CA CYS A 43 -0.50 11.21 -4.25
C CYS A 43 0.89 10.98 -4.82
N GLU A 44 1.63 10.05 -4.26
CA GLU A 44 2.98 9.74 -4.73
C GLU A 44 2.96 9.18 -6.15
N LEU A 45 2.01 8.30 -6.46
CA LEU A 45 1.85 7.75 -7.81
C LEU A 45 1.48 8.84 -8.82
N GLU A 46 0.56 9.75 -8.46
CA GLU A 46 0.19 10.87 -9.32
C GLU A 46 1.40 11.77 -9.59
N HIS A 47 2.18 12.07 -8.54
CA HIS A 47 3.36 12.90 -8.65
C HIS A 47 4.39 12.27 -9.60
N GLN A 48 4.65 10.98 -9.46
CA GLN A 48 5.58 10.25 -10.32
C GLN A 48 5.08 10.23 -11.77
N ALA A 49 3.79 9.98 -11.98
CA ALA A 49 3.19 9.95 -13.32
C ALA A 49 3.30 11.32 -13.99
N ASN A 50 3.04 12.40 -13.26
CA ASN A 50 3.15 13.77 -13.76
C ASN A 50 4.61 14.16 -14.08
N ALA A 51 5.56 13.50 -13.44
CA ALA A 51 7.00 13.68 -13.71
C ALA A 51 7.51 12.75 -14.82
N ASN A 52 6.58 12.13 -15.57
CA ASN A 52 6.89 11.19 -16.67
C ASN A 52 7.64 9.95 -16.21
N ARG A 53 7.42 9.51 -14.97
CA ARG A 53 8.02 8.28 -14.44
C ARG A 53 7.05 7.13 -14.62
N ASN A 54 7.53 6.06 -15.27
CA ASN A 54 6.71 4.88 -15.57
C ASN A 54 6.16 4.21 -14.31
N GLU A 55 6.89 4.27 -13.20
CA GLU A 55 6.47 3.70 -11.92
C GLU A 55 5.12 4.25 -11.49
N GLY A 56 4.88 5.56 -11.67
CA GLY A 56 3.60 6.18 -11.32
C GLY A 56 2.45 5.59 -12.13
N ILE A 57 2.63 5.50 -13.44
CA ILE A 57 1.60 4.92 -14.33
C ILE A 57 1.38 3.45 -14.00
N ASN A 58 2.45 2.69 -13.77
CA ASN A 58 2.34 1.27 -13.43
C ASN A 58 1.54 1.06 -12.14
N GLY A 59 1.79 1.91 -11.13
CA GLY A 59 1.04 1.85 -9.88
C GLY A 59 -0.43 2.18 -10.06
N LEU A 60 -0.75 3.22 -10.85
CA LEU A 60 -2.14 3.57 -11.13
C LEU A 60 -2.87 2.45 -11.88
N LYS A 61 -2.17 1.75 -12.78
CA LYS A 61 -2.74 0.59 -13.49
C LYS A 61 -3.00 -0.58 -12.55
N GLU A 62 -2.13 -0.80 -11.58
CA GLU A 62 -2.35 -1.84 -10.58
C GLU A 62 -3.61 -1.53 -9.75
N LEU A 63 -3.81 -0.27 -9.37
CA LEU A 63 -5.04 0.13 -8.66
C LEU A 63 -6.29 -0.15 -9.51
N GLN A 64 -6.21 0.07 -10.82
CA GLN A 64 -7.32 -0.25 -11.73
C GLN A 64 -7.62 -1.75 -11.74
N LYS A 65 -6.59 -2.60 -11.73
CA LYS A 65 -6.77 -4.05 -11.64
C LYS A 65 -7.45 -4.46 -10.34
N LEU A 66 -7.10 -3.80 -9.23
CA LEU A 66 -7.74 -4.07 -7.94
C LEU A 66 -9.21 -3.65 -7.96
N GLN A 67 -9.54 -2.55 -8.64
CA GLN A 67 -10.95 -2.16 -8.82
C GLN A 67 -11.73 -3.23 -9.62
N GLU A 68 -11.13 -3.76 -10.68
CA GLU A 68 -11.74 -4.83 -11.45
C GLU A 68 -11.98 -6.08 -10.59
N ALA A 69 -10.99 -6.43 -9.75
CA ALA A 69 -11.12 -7.55 -8.84
C ALA A 69 -12.25 -7.33 -7.85
N GLN A 70 -12.45 -6.10 -7.36
CA GLN A 70 -13.59 -5.77 -6.50
C GLN A 70 -14.90 -5.97 -7.24
N ASP A 71 -15.00 -5.51 -8.50
CA ASP A 71 -16.19 -5.67 -9.31
C ASP A 71 -16.53 -7.15 -9.51
N ASN A 72 -15.52 -8.02 -9.55
CA ASN A 72 -15.68 -9.47 -9.68
C ASN A 72 -15.93 -10.17 -8.32
N GLY A 73 -16.04 -9.43 -7.23
CA GLY A 73 -16.33 -9.98 -5.91
C GLY A 73 -15.15 -10.67 -5.24
N GLU A 74 -13.92 -10.38 -5.66
CA GLU A 74 -12.72 -11.06 -5.15
C GLU A 74 -12.11 -10.37 -3.93
N LEU A 75 -12.32 -9.07 -3.80
CA LEU A 75 -11.76 -8.26 -2.71
C LEU A 75 -12.56 -6.98 -2.54
N ALA A 76 -12.29 -6.24 -1.46
CA ALA A 76 -12.78 -4.88 -1.30
C ALA A 76 -11.60 -3.92 -1.34
N ILE A 77 -11.73 -2.80 -2.05
CA ILE A 77 -10.71 -1.76 -2.08
C ILE A 77 -11.32 -0.42 -1.67
N THR A 78 -10.65 0.27 -0.76
CA THR A 78 -11.01 1.62 -0.32
C THR A 78 -9.76 2.47 -0.20
N PHE A 79 -9.97 3.78 -0.10
CA PHE A 79 -8.88 4.75 0.01
C PHE A 79 -9.09 5.55 1.29
N LYS A 80 -8.08 5.61 2.14
CA LYS A 80 -8.17 6.28 3.44
C LYS A 80 -6.88 6.97 3.80
N GLY A 81 -6.93 7.75 4.85
CA GLY A 81 -5.79 8.41 5.42
C GLY A 81 -5.62 9.82 4.92
N LYS A 82 -4.63 10.50 5.48
CA LYS A 82 -4.35 11.89 5.18
C LYS A 82 -3.70 12.01 3.80
N ARG A 83 -4.23 12.94 3.00
CA ARG A 83 -3.64 13.25 1.71
C ARG A 83 -2.53 14.29 1.91
N PRO A 84 -1.28 13.99 1.53
CA PRO A 84 -0.21 14.98 1.63
C PRO A 84 -0.48 16.17 0.71
N THR A 85 -0.05 17.35 1.13
CA THR A 85 -0.14 18.55 0.30
C THR A 85 0.91 18.49 -0.81
N ASN A 86 0.76 19.33 -1.84
CA ASN A 86 1.78 19.46 -2.87
C ASN A 86 3.13 19.89 -2.28
N TYR A 87 3.08 20.71 -1.24
CA TYR A 87 4.29 21.10 -0.51
C TYR A 87 4.96 19.88 0.14
N ASP A 88 4.18 19.05 0.81
CA ASP A 88 4.68 17.83 1.46
C ASP A 88 5.37 16.91 0.46
N ILE A 89 4.77 16.72 -0.72
CA ILE A 89 5.33 15.85 -1.76
C ILE A 89 6.61 16.44 -2.33
N ARG A 90 6.62 17.75 -2.58
CA ARG A 90 7.75 18.43 -3.22
C ARG A 90 8.96 18.56 -2.30
N TYR A 91 8.73 18.81 -1.02
CA TYR A 91 9.80 19.13 -0.06
C TYR A 91 9.96 18.09 1.04
N ALA A 92 9.01 17.17 1.17
CA ALA A 92 9.11 16.13 2.19
C ALA A 92 10.30 15.23 1.91
N LYS A 93 11.02 14.92 2.94
CA LYS A 93 11.93 13.77 2.91
C LYS A 93 11.04 12.53 2.85
N SER A 94 11.51 11.49 2.16
CA SER A 94 10.74 10.25 1.96
C SER A 94 10.10 9.70 3.24
N GLY A 95 10.74 9.92 4.40
CA GLY A 95 10.25 9.46 5.68
C GLY A 95 8.90 10.03 6.10
N GLU A 96 8.52 11.22 5.60
CA GLU A 96 7.23 11.82 5.95
C GLU A 96 6.06 11.11 5.28
N ILE A 97 6.22 10.74 4.02
CA ILE A 97 5.21 9.97 3.29
C ILE A 97 5.09 8.57 3.91
N ASP A 98 6.21 7.92 4.17
CA ASP A 98 6.24 6.61 4.81
C ASP A 98 5.56 6.62 6.17
N SER A 99 5.72 7.71 6.93
CA SER A 99 5.07 7.89 8.22
C SER A 99 3.54 7.92 8.10
N LEU A 100 3.02 8.62 7.09
CA LEU A 100 1.57 8.66 6.85
C LEU A 100 1.02 7.26 6.53
N ILE A 101 1.77 6.48 5.75
CA ILE A 101 1.40 5.11 5.39
C ILE A 101 1.37 4.23 6.64
N ARG A 102 2.40 4.30 7.49
CA ARG A 102 2.45 3.54 8.74
C ARG A 102 1.32 3.92 9.69
N ASP A 103 1.01 5.22 9.79
CA ASP A 103 -0.06 5.71 10.66
C ASP A 103 -1.40 5.10 10.26
N LEU A 104 -1.66 4.99 8.97
CA LEU A 104 -2.89 4.37 8.49
C LEU A 104 -2.90 2.86 8.82
N ALA A 105 -1.80 2.16 8.58
CA ALA A 105 -1.70 0.74 8.90
C ALA A 105 -1.99 0.50 10.37
N ARG A 106 -1.48 1.33 11.25
CA ARG A 106 -1.69 1.22 12.70
C ARG A 106 -3.16 1.50 13.06
N SER A 107 -3.74 2.57 12.53
CA SER A 107 -5.10 2.96 12.87
C SER A 107 -6.14 1.97 12.37
N GLU A 108 -5.88 1.30 11.26
CA GLU A 108 -6.79 0.33 10.65
C GLU A 108 -6.51 -1.12 11.08
N PHE A 109 -5.50 -1.32 11.93
CA PHE A 109 -5.06 -2.67 12.37
C PHE A 109 -4.76 -3.58 11.17
N GLY A 110 -4.20 -3.01 10.12
CA GLY A 110 -3.90 -3.73 8.89
C GLY A 110 -2.46 -4.21 8.82
N THR A 111 -2.18 -5.03 7.82
CA THR A 111 -0.83 -5.49 7.52
C THR A 111 -0.23 -4.59 6.45
N LEU A 112 0.88 -3.96 6.77
CA LEU A 112 1.63 -3.12 5.83
C LEU A 112 2.41 -4.03 4.88
N VAL A 113 2.23 -3.85 3.58
CA VAL A 113 2.96 -4.59 2.56
C VAL A 113 3.97 -3.66 1.90
N THR A 114 5.25 -3.99 1.99
CA THR A 114 6.34 -3.14 1.50
C THR A 114 7.55 -3.96 1.09
N ASN A 115 8.35 -3.44 0.14
CA ASN A 115 9.67 -3.99 -0.16
C ASN A 115 10.81 -3.10 0.37
N ASP A 116 10.46 -2.05 1.09
CA ASP A 116 11.45 -1.15 1.71
C ASP A 116 11.79 -1.69 3.10
N LYS A 117 13.04 -2.12 3.27
CA LYS A 117 13.48 -2.72 4.53
C LYS A 117 13.39 -1.74 5.70
N VAL A 118 13.72 -0.47 5.49
CA VAL A 118 13.64 0.54 6.55
C VAL A 118 12.18 0.75 6.96
N GLN A 119 11.28 0.85 5.99
CA GLN A 119 9.84 0.97 6.26
C GLN A 119 9.33 -0.25 7.05
N ALA A 120 9.73 -1.45 6.63
CA ALA A 120 9.33 -2.69 7.30
C ALA A 120 9.82 -2.73 8.75
N GLU A 121 11.09 -2.43 8.98
CA GLU A 121 11.67 -2.48 10.32
C GLU A 121 11.10 -1.40 11.23
N THR A 122 10.87 -0.20 10.69
CA THR A 122 10.26 0.89 11.46
C THR A 122 8.83 0.53 11.87
N ALA A 123 8.06 -0.03 10.94
CA ALA A 123 6.69 -0.45 11.22
C ALA A 123 6.63 -1.54 12.29
N LYS A 124 7.51 -2.55 12.20
CA LYS A 124 7.60 -3.60 13.22
C LYS A 124 7.95 -3.00 14.59
N ALA A 125 8.88 -2.05 14.62
CA ALA A 125 9.26 -1.39 15.86
C ALA A 125 8.09 -0.64 16.50
N GLN A 126 7.11 -0.22 15.70
CA GLN A 126 5.91 0.48 16.15
C GLN A 126 4.73 -0.48 16.42
N GLY A 127 4.96 -1.78 16.35
CA GLY A 127 3.92 -2.77 16.62
C GLY A 127 2.95 -3.01 15.47
N ILE A 128 3.32 -2.59 14.25
CA ILE A 128 2.50 -2.77 13.06
C ILE A 128 2.82 -4.13 12.42
N SER A 129 1.79 -4.86 12.01
CA SER A 129 1.96 -6.10 11.25
C SER A 129 2.52 -5.79 9.87
N VAL A 130 3.54 -6.52 9.44
CA VAL A 130 4.24 -6.27 8.18
C VAL A 130 4.38 -7.53 7.36
N TYR A 131 4.15 -7.40 6.07
CA TYR A 131 4.51 -8.40 5.05
C TYR A 131 5.58 -7.76 4.17
N TYR A 132 6.82 -8.21 4.35
CA TYR A 132 7.96 -7.71 3.58
C TYR A 132 8.21 -8.62 2.39
N PHE A 133 8.35 -8.04 1.19
CA PHE A 133 8.65 -8.80 -0.03
C PHE A 133 9.89 -8.22 -0.72
N LYS A 134 10.52 -9.02 -1.52
CA LYS A 134 11.69 -8.59 -2.31
C LYS A 134 11.34 -8.41 -3.77
#